data_dea0930ed458045faff2248855b20843
#
_entry.id   dea0930ed458045faff2248855b20843
#
_cell.length_a   1.000
_cell.length_b   1.000
_cell.length_c   1.000
_cell.angle_alpha   90.00
_cell.angle_beta   90.00
_cell.angle_gamma   90.00
#
_symmetry.space_group_name_H-M   'P 1'
#
loop_
_entity.id
_entity.type
_entity.pdbx_description
1 polymer ?
#
loop_
_entity_poly.entity_id
_entity_poly.type
_entity_poly.pdbx_seq_one_letter_code
_entity_poly.pdbx_strand_id
1 'polypeptide(L)'
;MEVIPQEYQIHTLVNQDTYLVNGELKKWTGKTTPVYSTISSTADYAPTLLGSIPFMGEAEALEAVEAAHNAYNNGQGLWPTMKVADRIKCMENFVSQMKSTREEVVKLLMWEIGKSLGDSEKEFDRTVE
;
A
#
# COMPACT_ATOMS: atom_id res chain seq x y z
N MET A 1 -1.27 31.20 -7.25
CA MET A 1 -1.26 29.75 -6.99
C MET A 1 -0.03 29.45 -6.18
N GLU A 2 -0.16 28.93 -4.97
CA GLU A 2 0.99 28.50 -4.17
C GLU A 2 1.66 27.34 -4.92
N VAL A 3 2.96 27.42 -5.10
CA VAL A 3 3.72 26.39 -5.79
C VAL A 3 4.04 25.29 -4.77
N ILE A 4 3.67 24.04 -5.08
CA ILE A 4 4.03 22.89 -4.25
C ILE A 4 5.55 22.80 -4.19
N PRO A 5 6.19 22.78 -2.99
CA PRO A 5 7.64 22.66 -2.86
C PRO A 5 8.17 21.41 -3.58
N GLN A 6 9.36 21.53 -4.15
CA GLN A 6 9.92 20.50 -5.04
C GLN A 6 10.07 19.13 -4.34
N GLU A 7 10.42 19.11 -3.05
CA GLU A 7 10.57 17.90 -2.26
C GLU A 7 9.27 17.10 -2.10
N TYR A 8 8.11 17.77 -2.24
CA TYR A 8 6.78 17.13 -2.13
C TYR A 8 6.13 16.86 -3.48
N GLN A 9 6.75 17.22 -4.58
CA GLN A 9 6.21 16.92 -5.91
C GLN A 9 6.29 15.42 -6.23
N ILE A 10 5.26 14.91 -6.91
CA ILE A 10 5.25 13.56 -7.48
C ILE A 10 5.70 13.68 -8.94
N HIS A 11 6.84 13.09 -9.26
CA HIS A 11 7.42 13.14 -10.61
C HIS A 11 7.19 11.88 -11.43
N THR A 12 6.81 10.78 -10.76
CA THR A 12 6.63 9.47 -11.41
C THR A 12 5.29 8.88 -11.02
N LEU A 13 4.53 8.40 -12.01
CA LEU A 13 3.28 7.69 -11.77
C LEU A 13 3.57 6.34 -11.10
N VAL A 14 2.82 6.04 -10.04
CA VAL A 14 2.87 4.76 -9.33
C VAL A 14 1.86 3.80 -9.97
N ASN A 15 2.30 3.01 -10.93
CA ASN A 15 1.45 2.01 -11.57
C ASN A 15 1.67 0.65 -10.92
N GLN A 16 0.75 0.26 -10.04
CA GLN A 16 0.78 -1.06 -9.42
C GLN A 16 0.30 -2.11 -10.42
N ASP A 17 1.16 -3.06 -10.74
CA ASP A 17 0.87 -4.16 -11.67
C ASP A 17 1.14 -5.54 -11.07
N THR A 18 1.25 -5.59 -9.77
CA THR A 18 1.44 -6.84 -9.01
C THR A 18 0.52 -6.87 -7.80
N TYR A 19 0.17 -8.07 -7.37
CA TYR A 19 -0.53 -8.31 -6.11
C TYR A 19 0.08 -9.50 -5.36
N LEU A 20 -0.05 -9.48 -4.04
CA LEU A 20 0.51 -10.51 -3.16
C LEU A 20 -0.58 -11.50 -2.77
N VAL A 21 -0.38 -12.78 -3.06
CA VAL A 21 -1.25 -13.86 -2.59
C VAL A 21 -0.42 -15.11 -2.30
N ASN A 22 -0.73 -15.82 -1.24
CA ASN A 22 -0.02 -17.04 -0.82
C ASN A 22 1.49 -16.89 -0.69
N GLY A 23 1.97 -15.70 -0.28
CA GLY A 23 3.40 -15.40 -0.16
C GLY A 23 4.12 -15.10 -1.48
N GLU A 24 3.41 -15.03 -2.60
CA GLU A 24 3.99 -14.80 -3.94
C GLU A 24 3.45 -13.51 -4.55
N LEU A 25 4.33 -12.73 -5.18
CA LEU A 25 3.96 -11.59 -5.99
C LEU A 25 3.56 -12.06 -7.39
N LYS A 26 2.29 -11.88 -7.73
CA LYS A 26 1.74 -12.21 -9.05
C LYS A 26 1.61 -10.96 -9.91
N LYS A 27 1.92 -11.10 -11.19
CA LYS A 27 1.76 -10.02 -12.17
C LYS A 27 0.30 -9.86 -12.53
N TRP A 28 -0.20 -8.62 -12.51
CA TRP A 28 -1.53 -8.27 -12.97
C TRP A 28 -1.49 -7.91 -14.45
N THR A 29 -2.34 -8.52 -15.25
CA THR A 29 -2.48 -8.27 -16.71
C THR A 29 -3.89 -7.83 -17.09
N GLY A 30 -4.79 -7.71 -16.11
CA GLY A 30 -6.17 -7.29 -16.30
C GLY A 30 -6.33 -5.76 -16.32
N LYS A 31 -7.58 -5.31 -16.19
CA LYS A 31 -7.92 -3.89 -16.10
C LYS A 31 -7.30 -3.26 -14.84
N THR A 32 -6.95 -1.99 -14.94
CA THR A 32 -6.51 -1.17 -13.80
C THR A 32 -7.49 -0.04 -13.53
N THR A 33 -7.53 0.43 -12.30
CA THR A 33 -8.27 1.61 -11.88
C THR A 33 -7.29 2.76 -11.70
N PRO A 34 -7.49 3.92 -12.35
CA PRO A 34 -6.65 5.08 -12.12
C PRO A 34 -6.88 5.64 -10.70
N VAL A 35 -5.81 6.11 -10.08
CA VAL A 35 -5.81 6.79 -8.78
C VAL A 35 -5.52 8.26 -9.01
N TYR A 36 -6.40 9.12 -8.54
CA TYR A 36 -6.29 10.56 -8.67
C TYR A 36 -6.08 11.21 -7.31
N SER A 37 -5.33 12.30 -7.32
CA SER A 37 -5.18 13.17 -6.17
C SER A 37 -6.45 13.95 -5.89
N THR A 38 -6.72 14.22 -4.61
CA THR A 38 -7.69 15.24 -4.21
C THR A 38 -7.16 16.66 -4.39
N ILE A 39 -5.85 16.80 -4.64
CA ILE A 39 -5.18 18.07 -4.88
C ILE A 39 -5.06 18.29 -6.39
N SER A 40 -5.58 19.41 -6.88
CA SER A 40 -5.36 19.85 -8.24
C SER A 40 -4.10 20.71 -8.33
N SER A 41 -3.17 20.31 -9.19
CA SER A 41 -1.94 21.06 -9.47
C SER A 41 -2.06 21.95 -10.71
N THR A 42 -3.19 21.91 -11.40
CA THR A 42 -3.43 22.62 -12.67
C THR A 42 -4.39 23.80 -12.50
N ALA A 43 -4.28 24.81 -13.37
CA ALA A 43 -5.11 26.00 -13.31
C ALA A 43 -6.60 25.75 -13.65
N ASP A 44 -6.89 24.66 -14.34
CA ASP A 44 -8.25 24.20 -14.70
C ASP A 44 -8.88 23.31 -13.63
N TYR A 45 -8.21 23.12 -12.50
CA TYR A 45 -8.64 22.25 -11.40
C TYR A 45 -8.86 20.78 -11.80
N ALA A 46 -8.23 20.31 -12.88
CA ALA A 46 -8.30 18.92 -13.28
C ALA A 46 -7.65 18.02 -12.22
N PRO A 47 -8.22 16.83 -11.95
CA PRO A 47 -7.63 15.87 -11.03
C PRO A 47 -6.22 15.44 -11.48
N THR A 48 -5.26 15.48 -10.58
CA THR A 48 -3.89 15.03 -10.87
C THR A 48 -3.82 13.51 -10.79
N LEU A 49 -3.44 12.85 -11.89
CA LEU A 49 -3.24 11.41 -11.91
C LEU A 49 -2.00 11.03 -11.09
N LEU A 50 -2.14 10.12 -10.15
CA LEU A 50 -1.05 9.59 -9.31
C LEU A 50 -0.52 8.25 -9.82
N GLY A 51 -1.36 7.46 -10.47
CA GLY A 51 -1.02 6.15 -10.97
C GLY A 51 -2.23 5.26 -11.17
N SER A 52 -2.04 3.96 -11.04
CA SER A 52 -3.11 2.97 -11.18
C SER A 52 -2.89 1.76 -10.29
N ILE A 53 -4.00 1.09 -9.93
CA ILE A 53 -4.01 -0.16 -9.17
C ILE A 53 -4.75 -1.26 -9.95
N PRO A 54 -4.48 -2.56 -9.70
CA PRO A 54 -5.24 -3.66 -10.25
C PRO A 54 -6.73 -3.55 -9.92
N PHE A 55 -7.58 -3.71 -10.92
CA PHE A 55 -9.02 -3.85 -10.72
C PHE A 55 -9.34 -5.33 -10.55
N MET A 56 -9.09 -5.85 -9.33
CA MET A 56 -9.32 -7.24 -8.98
C MET A 56 -10.81 -7.52 -8.77
N GLY A 57 -11.24 -8.74 -9.12
CA GLY A 57 -12.61 -9.18 -9.02
C GLY A 57 -12.83 -10.30 -8.00
N GLU A 58 -13.93 -11.03 -8.20
CA GLU A 58 -14.32 -12.14 -7.34
C GLU A 58 -13.28 -13.27 -7.35
N ALA A 59 -12.70 -13.58 -8.51
CA ALA A 59 -11.74 -14.67 -8.64
C ALA A 59 -10.49 -14.47 -7.77
N GLU A 60 -9.92 -13.26 -7.77
CA GLU A 60 -8.75 -12.92 -6.95
C GLU A 60 -9.11 -12.85 -5.46
N ALA A 61 -10.32 -12.38 -5.13
CA ALA A 61 -10.80 -12.38 -3.74
C ALA A 61 -10.96 -13.81 -3.20
N LEU A 62 -11.55 -14.73 -3.98
CA LEU A 62 -11.69 -16.13 -3.61
C LEU A 62 -10.32 -16.83 -3.52
N GLU A 63 -9.40 -16.54 -4.41
CA GLU A 63 -8.03 -17.05 -4.35
C GLU A 63 -7.34 -16.63 -3.04
N ALA A 64 -7.50 -15.37 -2.62
CA ALA A 64 -6.93 -14.87 -1.37
C ALA A 64 -7.53 -15.56 -0.13
N VAL A 65 -8.85 -15.79 -0.14
CA VAL A 65 -9.55 -16.52 0.94
C VAL A 65 -9.11 -17.98 1.00
N GLU A 66 -8.98 -18.65 -0.15
CA GLU A 66 -8.50 -20.03 -0.23
C GLU A 66 -7.06 -20.16 0.27
N ALA A 67 -6.18 -19.24 -0.15
CA ALA A 67 -4.80 -19.18 0.33
C ALA A 67 -4.73 -19.02 1.86
N ALA A 68 -5.55 -18.14 2.44
CA ALA A 68 -5.63 -17.94 3.88
C ALA A 68 -6.16 -19.19 4.60
N HIS A 69 -7.20 -19.84 4.06
CA HIS A 69 -7.76 -21.08 4.60
C HIS A 69 -6.71 -22.20 4.63
N ASN A 70 -6.00 -22.38 3.51
CA ASN A 70 -4.96 -23.39 3.39
C ASN A 70 -3.77 -23.12 4.32
N ALA A 71 -3.35 -21.87 4.46
CA ALA A 71 -2.29 -21.48 5.38
C ALA A 71 -2.69 -21.69 6.86
N TYR A 72 -3.96 -21.47 7.20
CA TYR A 72 -4.48 -21.75 8.54
C TYR A 72 -4.57 -23.25 8.82
N ASN A 73 -5.02 -24.05 7.85
CA ASN A 73 -5.12 -25.52 7.91
C ASN A 73 -5.75 -26.04 9.22
N ASN A 74 -6.94 -25.55 9.57
CA ASN A 74 -7.62 -25.88 10.83
C ASN A 74 -6.77 -25.68 12.10
N GLY A 75 -5.93 -24.66 12.10
CA GLY A 75 -5.02 -24.34 13.21
C GLY A 75 -3.73 -25.14 13.22
N GLN A 76 -3.48 -25.98 12.20
CA GLN A 76 -2.28 -26.83 12.09
C GLN A 76 -1.24 -26.25 11.11
N GLY A 77 -1.54 -25.12 10.47
CA GLY A 77 -0.63 -24.45 9.55
C GLY A 77 0.62 -23.90 10.24
N LEU A 78 1.58 -23.45 9.46
CA LEU A 78 2.86 -22.95 9.96
C LEU A 78 2.66 -21.76 10.92
N TRP A 79 1.86 -20.78 10.54
CA TRP A 79 1.68 -19.58 11.36
C TRP A 79 0.95 -19.85 12.69
N PRO A 80 -0.19 -20.54 12.75
CA PRO A 80 -0.86 -20.82 14.02
C PRO A 80 -0.05 -21.70 14.96
N THR A 81 0.82 -22.59 14.47
CA THR A 81 1.65 -23.46 15.28
C THR A 81 3.04 -22.90 15.61
N MET A 82 3.41 -21.78 14.98
CA MET A 82 4.69 -21.12 15.21
C MET A 82 4.77 -20.57 16.63
N LYS A 83 5.97 -20.66 17.23
CA LYS A 83 6.22 -20.07 18.55
C LYS A 83 5.98 -18.57 18.54
N VAL A 84 5.46 -18.04 19.63
CA VAL A 84 5.16 -16.59 19.76
C VAL A 84 6.38 -15.74 19.44
N ALA A 85 7.57 -16.12 19.94
CA ALA A 85 8.82 -15.39 19.68
C ALA A 85 9.16 -15.31 18.18
N ASP A 86 8.91 -16.39 17.43
CA ASP A 86 9.19 -16.40 15.98
C ASP A 86 8.17 -15.54 15.20
N ARG A 87 6.91 -15.55 15.63
CA ARG A 87 5.89 -14.65 15.06
C ARG A 87 6.20 -13.18 15.32
N ILE A 88 6.65 -12.84 16.54
CA ILE A 88 7.11 -11.49 16.88
C ILE A 88 8.24 -11.08 15.94
N LYS A 89 9.23 -11.93 15.75
CA LYS A 89 10.36 -11.64 14.86
C LYS A 89 9.95 -11.39 13.41
N CYS A 90 8.94 -12.13 12.91
CA CYS A 90 8.38 -11.86 11.58
C CYS A 90 7.76 -10.45 11.51
N MET A 91 7.01 -10.05 12.54
CA MET A 91 6.39 -8.73 12.59
C MET A 91 7.44 -7.61 12.74
N GLU A 92 8.47 -7.79 13.56
CA GLU A 92 9.57 -6.83 13.67
C GLU A 92 10.30 -6.62 12.35
N ASN A 93 10.54 -7.69 11.59
CA ASN A 93 11.15 -7.62 10.27
C ASN A 93 10.25 -6.86 9.28
N PHE A 94 8.94 -7.13 9.31
CA PHE A 94 7.97 -6.42 8.46
C PHE A 94 7.94 -4.92 8.79
N VAL A 95 7.81 -4.56 10.06
CA VAL A 95 7.82 -3.16 10.53
C VAL A 95 9.12 -2.45 10.15
N SER A 96 10.25 -3.12 10.27
CA SER A 96 11.55 -2.56 9.85
C SER A 96 11.59 -2.23 8.37
N GLN A 97 11.02 -3.08 7.51
CA GLN A 97 10.90 -2.81 6.09
C GLN A 97 9.91 -1.67 5.80
N MET A 98 8.76 -1.65 6.47
CA MET A 98 7.83 -0.52 6.35
C MET A 98 8.48 0.82 6.69
N LYS A 99 9.24 0.89 7.78
CA LYS A 99 9.95 2.13 8.18
C LYS A 99 10.89 2.66 7.11
N SER A 100 11.46 1.81 6.26
CA SER A 100 12.32 2.24 5.15
C SER A 100 11.56 2.96 4.02
N THR A 101 10.24 2.81 3.94
CA THR A 101 9.39 3.45 2.93
C THR A 101 8.65 4.69 3.44
N ARG A 102 8.95 5.16 4.67
CA ARG A 102 8.23 6.23 5.36
C ARG A 102 8.04 7.48 4.51
N GLU A 103 9.11 8.00 3.93
CA GLU A 103 9.08 9.26 3.18
C GLU A 103 8.17 9.16 1.95
N GLU A 104 8.21 8.02 1.26
CA GLU A 104 7.36 7.78 0.08
C GLU A 104 5.89 7.65 0.47
N VAL A 105 5.58 6.88 1.51
CA VAL A 105 4.19 6.68 1.97
C VAL A 105 3.61 7.98 2.51
N VAL A 106 4.36 8.75 3.30
CA VAL A 106 3.92 10.06 3.81
C VAL A 106 3.59 11.01 2.64
N LYS A 107 4.45 11.06 1.62
CA LYS A 107 4.20 11.87 0.42
C LYS A 107 2.93 11.43 -0.32
N LEU A 108 2.73 10.13 -0.49
CA LEU A 108 1.53 9.59 -1.14
C LEU A 108 0.25 9.92 -0.37
N LEU A 109 0.27 9.82 0.97
CA LEU A 109 -0.86 10.22 1.82
C LEU A 109 -1.23 11.70 1.63
N MET A 110 -0.24 12.58 1.55
CA MET A 110 -0.48 14.00 1.29
C MET A 110 -1.18 14.21 -0.06
N TRP A 111 -0.74 13.55 -1.09
CA TRP A 111 -1.30 13.71 -2.44
C TRP A 111 -2.66 13.02 -2.63
N GLU A 112 -2.79 11.78 -2.20
CA GLU A 112 -3.98 10.97 -2.47
C GLU A 112 -5.21 11.50 -1.72
N ILE A 113 -5.05 11.80 -0.44
CA ILE A 113 -6.16 12.20 0.43
C ILE A 113 -6.10 13.66 0.93
N GLY A 114 -5.10 14.42 0.50
CA GLY A 114 -4.98 15.84 0.86
C GLY A 114 -4.63 16.08 2.33
N LYS A 115 -3.94 15.16 2.99
CA LYS A 115 -3.51 15.34 4.38
C LYS A 115 -2.36 16.34 4.52
N SER A 116 -2.29 17.01 5.68
CA SER A 116 -1.12 17.79 6.04
C SER A 116 0.11 16.89 6.24
N LEU A 117 1.32 17.44 6.08
CA LEU A 117 2.55 16.70 6.34
C LEU A 117 2.56 16.11 7.75
N GLY A 118 2.27 16.93 8.78
CA GLY A 118 2.32 16.47 10.17
C GLY A 118 1.29 15.37 10.49
N ASP A 119 0.12 15.37 9.85
CA ASP A 119 -0.87 14.32 10.06
C ASP A 119 -0.53 13.04 9.28
N SER A 120 0.06 13.17 8.09
CA SER A 120 0.55 12.04 7.31
C SER A 120 1.70 11.32 8.02
N GLU A 121 2.63 12.07 8.61
CA GLU A 121 3.71 11.53 9.43
C GLU A 121 3.19 10.78 10.66
N LYS A 122 2.28 11.41 11.42
CA LYS A 122 1.67 10.77 12.60
C LYS A 122 0.91 9.49 12.25
N GLU A 123 0.20 9.47 11.13
CA GLU A 123 -0.54 8.28 10.70
C GLU A 123 0.41 7.13 10.38
N PHE A 124 1.48 7.42 9.64
CA PHE A 124 2.49 6.41 9.35
C PHE A 124 3.16 5.91 10.62
N ASP A 125 3.63 6.82 11.47
CA ASP A 125 4.37 6.48 12.69
C ASP A 125 3.52 5.62 13.65
N ARG A 126 2.23 5.93 13.81
CA ARG A 126 1.28 5.08 14.58
C ARG A 126 1.04 3.71 13.98
N THR A 127 1.15 3.59 12.66
CA THR A 127 0.95 2.29 11.98
C THR A 127 2.11 1.33 12.25
N VAL A 128 3.32 1.86 12.53
CA VAL A 128 4.53 1.07 12.74
C VAL A 128 5.00 1.02 14.21
N GLU A 129 4.24 1.62 15.14
CA GLU A 129 4.43 1.47 16.59
C GLU A 129 3.91 0.11 17.07
#